data_70cc6a819ab168525baa5c823e7ef78b
#
_entry.id   70cc6a819ab168525baa5c823e7ef78b
#
_cell.length_a   1.000
_cell.length_b   1.000
_cell.length_c   1.000
_cell.angle_alpha   90.00
_cell.angle_beta   90.00
_cell.angle_gamma   90.00
#
_symmetry.space_group_name_H-M   'P 1'
#
loop_
_entity.id
_entity.type
_entity.pdbx_description
1 polymer ?
#
loop_
_entity_poly.entity_id
_entity_poly.type
_entity_poly.pdbx_seq_one_letter_code
_entity_poly.pdbx_strand_id
1 'polypeptide(L)'
;MNGWIFILVCLAILIWAALCLTYDKRPRFLRPVTAITVLCIWVAALWTLIRRFTEGLGAVTGLNDAAPWGLWIGADVFAGVALAAGGFVLAATVHIFNIKRFEPILRPTVLTAFLGYILVAVALFIDIGRPLSWWHPLVMWQHHSIMFEVTWCVILYSTVLAIEISPVVLERLGLTTLLKLVKMVTIPVVIAGVILSTMHQSSLGSLYLIVPEKLYPLWYSPLLPVFFLMSAVAAGMCVIIVESFFSAKILKRGLESSLMADLGRAASIILFVYITIKFSDLVIRGDWDLILERNLQSNLFLLEMLGGAALPAVLLSFRRARNQPRVLLAASVLVMGGVVLNRVNVCWFGMSVSDQLHYIPTWMEISVSLGSITAGTIAFFLAVHYLPVFPKTEEELPEAISPGSNTGLISA
;
A
#
# COMPACT_ATOMS: atom_id res chain seq x y z
N MET A 1 29.25 -4.33 8.88
CA MET A 1 28.16 -5.31 9.12
C MET A 1 27.36 -5.31 7.81
N ASN A 2 27.30 -6.45 7.11
CA ASN A 2 26.75 -6.51 5.77
C ASN A 2 25.29 -6.08 5.78
N GLY A 3 24.92 -5.07 4.96
CA GLY A 3 23.58 -4.49 4.91
C GLY A 3 22.46 -5.52 4.75
N TRP A 4 22.73 -6.63 4.07
CA TRP A 4 21.82 -7.78 3.94
C TRP A 4 21.43 -8.43 5.27
N ILE A 5 22.38 -8.57 6.21
CA ILE A 5 22.11 -9.13 7.54
C ILE A 5 21.16 -8.21 8.30
N PHE A 6 21.35 -6.90 8.17
CA PHE A 6 20.46 -5.92 8.81
C PHE A 6 19.05 -5.95 8.20
N ILE A 7 18.92 -6.03 6.88
CA ILE A 7 17.61 -6.17 6.19
C ILE A 7 16.90 -7.44 6.63
N LEU A 8 17.61 -8.58 6.69
CA LEU A 8 17.05 -9.85 7.14
C LEU A 8 16.61 -9.78 8.60
N VAL A 9 17.39 -9.12 9.47
CA VAL A 9 17.05 -8.90 10.89
C VAL A 9 15.80 -8.02 10.99
N CYS A 10 15.70 -6.94 10.23
CA CYS A 10 14.52 -6.07 10.23
C CYS A 10 13.27 -6.77 9.70
N LEU A 11 13.38 -7.55 8.63
CA LEU A 11 12.30 -8.40 8.13
C LEU A 11 11.89 -9.45 9.17
N ALA A 12 12.84 -10.09 9.83
CA ALA A 12 12.57 -11.04 10.91
C ALA A 12 11.87 -10.35 12.09
N ILE A 13 12.25 -9.13 12.46
CA ILE A 13 11.59 -8.32 13.49
C ILE A 13 10.16 -7.96 13.09
N LEU A 14 9.93 -7.55 11.84
CA LEU A 14 8.59 -7.24 11.33
C LEU A 14 7.70 -8.49 11.30
N ILE A 15 8.21 -9.60 10.78
CA ILE A 15 7.51 -10.89 10.78
C ILE A 15 7.23 -11.33 12.23
N TRP A 16 8.19 -11.19 13.12
CA TRP A 16 8.02 -11.51 14.52
C TRP A 16 7.02 -10.58 15.21
N ALA A 17 7.05 -9.26 14.95
CA ALA A 17 6.06 -8.32 15.45
C ALA A 17 4.66 -8.63 14.92
N ALA A 18 4.52 -8.96 13.63
CA ALA A 18 3.27 -9.40 13.02
C ALA A 18 2.77 -10.71 13.65
N LEU A 19 3.64 -11.70 13.84
CA LEU A 19 3.32 -12.94 14.56
C LEU A 19 2.91 -12.66 16.01
N CYS A 20 3.62 -11.77 16.70
CA CYS A 20 3.25 -11.34 18.04
C CYS A 20 1.89 -10.63 18.08
N LEU A 21 1.53 -9.84 17.07
CA LEU A 21 0.22 -9.22 16.96
C LEU A 21 -0.90 -10.25 16.69
N THR A 22 -0.58 -11.37 16.07
CA THR A 22 -1.56 -12.40 15.67
C THR A 22 -1.78 -13.51 16.70
N TYR A 23 -0.88 -13.68 17.67
CA TYR A 23 -0.97 -14.78 18.62
C TYR A 23 -1.76 -14.39 19.87
N ASP A 24 -2.94 -14.94 20.03
CA ASP A 24 -3.92 -14.59 21.08
C ASP A 24 -3.45 -14.97 22.53
N LYS A 25 -2.53 -15.95 22.64
CA LYS A 25 -1.97 -16.42 23.93
C LYS A 25 -0.56 -15.86 24.15
N ARG A 26 -0.39 -14.54 24.06
CA ARG A 26 0.95 -13.94 24.27
C ARG A 26 1.46 -14.18 25.69
N PRO A 27 2.68 -14.71 25.85
CA PRO A 27 3.38 -14.62 27.11
C PRO A 27 3.49 -13.15 27.53
N ARG A 28 3.21 -12.86 28.81
CA ARG A 28 3.21 -11.47 29.32
C ARG A 28 4.53 -10.73 29.06
N PHE A 29 5.66 -11.44 28.96
CA PHE A 29 6.98 -10.85 28.69
C PHE A 29 7.19 -10.36 27.25
N LEU A 30 6.44 -10.85 26.25
CA LEU A 30 6.57 -10.40 24.86
C LEU A 30 6.00 -8.99 24.62
N ARG A 31 5.05 -8.52 25.42
CA ARG A 31 4.50 -7.17 25.33
C ARG A 31 5.55 -6.07 25.54
N PRO A 32 6.38 -6.10 26.62
CA PRO A 32 7.42 -5.10 26.78
C PRO A 32 8.51 -5.21 25.70
N VAL A 33 8.86 -6.41 25.25
CA VAL A 33 9.86 -6.57 24.18
C VAL A 33 9.37 -5.92 22.87
N THR A 34 8.11 -6.13 22.48
CA THR A 34 7.55 -5.45 21.28
C THR A 34 7.55 -3.94 21.45
N ALA A 35 7.16 -3.43 22.61
CA ALA A 35 7.15 -1.99 22.89
C ALA A 35 8.57 -1.40 22.85
N ILE A 36 9.55 -2.06 23.44
CA ILE A 36 10.96 -1.65 23.41
C ILE A 36 11.48 -1.64 21.96
N THR A 37 11.18 -2.68 21.16
CA THR A 37 11.59 -2.75 19.76
C THR A 37 11.03 -1.57 18.95
N VAL A 38 9.75 -1.28 19.09
CA VAL A 38 9.11 -0.12 18.43
C VAL A 38 9.75 1.19 18.89
N LEU A 39 10.00 1.35 20.19
CA LEU A 39 10.66 2.53 20.74
C LEU A 39 12.08 2.69 20.17
N CYS A 40 12.87 1.62 20.07
CA CYS A 40 14.21 1.65 19.47
C CYS A 40 14.15 2.07 17.99
N ILE A 41 13.18 1.55 17.21
CA ILE A 41 12.97 1.96 15.82
C ILE A 41 12.67 3.45 15.74
N TRP A 42 11.78 3.97 16.59
CA TRP A 42 11.41 5.38 16.59
C TRP A 42 12.55 6.30 17.01
N VAL A 43 13.35 5.91 18.01
CA VAL A 43 14.55 6.66 18.41
C VAL A 43 15.57 6.70 17.27
N ALA A 44 15.80 5.58 16.59
CA ALA A 44 16.70 5.50 15.44
C ALA A 44 16.18 6.34 14.27
N ALA A 45 14.87 6.26 13.96
CA ALA A 45 14.24 7.07 12.91
C ALA A 45 14.31 8.56 13.24
N LEU A 46 14.00 8.98 14.47
CA LEU A 46 14.08 10.38 14.89
C LEU A 46 15.52 10.91 14.80
N TRP A 47 16.50 10.13 15.23
CA TRP A 47 17.92 10.47 15.09
C TRP A 47 18.29 10.67 13.61
N THR A 48 17.85 9.76 12.75
CA THR A 48 18.06 9.85 11.30
C THR A 48 17.42 11.10 10.71
N LEU A 49 16.19 11.43 11.09
CA LEU A 49 15.50 12.64 10.63
C LEU A 49 16.22 13.92 11.06
N ILE A 50 16.72 13.99 12.31
CA ILE A 50 17.50 15.12 12.77
C ILE A 50 18.73 15.27 11.88
N ARG A 51 19.51 14.23 11.67
CA ARG A 51 20.69 14.27 10.79
C ARG A 51 20.34 14.62 9.34
N ARG A 52 19.22 14.06 8.82
CA ARG A 52 18.73 14.35 7.48
C ARG A 52 18.52 15.85 7.25
N PHE A 53 17.90 16.54 8.19
CA PHE A 53 17.57 17.96 8.05
C PHE A 53 18.71 18.90 8.47
N THR A 54 19.68 18.44 9.22
CA THR A 54 20.86 19.24 9.63
C THR A 54 22.08 19.03 8.72
N GLU A 55 22.35 17.81 8.30
CA GLU A 55 23.56 17.44 7.55
C GLU A 55 23.27 17.13 6.06
N GLY A 56 22.00 16.98 5.68
CA GLY A 56 21.58 16.72 4.30
C GLY A 56 21.32 15.24 3.99
N LEU A 57 20.85 14.98 2.76
CA LEU A 57 20.42 13.64 2.31
C LEU A 57 21.58 12.64 2.28
N GLY A 58 22.72 13.06 1.75
CA GLY A 58 23.90 12.19 1.61
C GLY A 58 24.53 11.75 2.93
N ALA A 59 24.21 12.40 4.06
CA ALA A 59 24.71 12.00 5.38
C ALA A 59 23.99 10.78 5.96
N VAL A 60 22.79 10.48 5.46
CA VAL A 60 21.91 9.43 6.01
C VAL A 60 21.56 8.33 5.01
N THR A 61 21.82 8.56 3.72
CA THR A 61 21.51 7.62 2.65
C THR A 61 22.75 7.10 1.96
N GLY A 62 22.63 5.94 1.31
CA GLY A 62 23.64 5.42 0.39
C GLY A 62 23.52 5.95 -1.04
N LEU A 63 22.66 6.96 -1.27
CA LEU A 63 22.41 7.52 -2.60
C LEU A 63 23.65 8.23 -3.15
N ASN A 64 23.80 8.19 -4.47
CA ASN A 64 24.84 8.91 -5.22
C ASN A 64 24.29 9.30 -6.60
N ASP A 65 25.07 10.06 -7.37
CA ASP A 65 24.65 10.56 -8.70
C ASP A 65 24.33 9.45 -9.69
N ALA A 66 24.91 8.28 -9.50
CA ALA A 66 24.69 7.12 -10.33
C ALA A 66 23.48 6.28 -9.87
N ALA A 67 23.14 6.33 -8.58
CA ALA A 67 21.96 5.69 -7.97
C ALA A 67 21.12 6.75 -7.21
N PRO A 68 20.37 7.59 -7.93
CA PRO A 68 19.61 8.71 -7.34
C PRO A 68 18.35 8.25 -6.62
N TRP A 69 17.88 7.05 -6.85
CA TRP A 69 16.69 6.46 -6.24
C TRP A 69 17.07 5.21 -5.46
N GLY A 70 16.59 5.11 -4.24
CA GLY A 70 16.90 4.05 -3.31
C GLY A 70 15.68 3.48 -2.61
N LEU A 71 15.88 3.03 -1.37
CA LEU A 71 14.85 2.36 -0.57
C LEU A 71 13.62 3.24 -0.36
N TRP A 72 13.78 4.53 -0.03
CA TRP A 72 12.65 5.42 0.26
C TRP A 72 11.75 5.60 -0.97
N ILE A 73 12.33 5.80 -2.15
CA ILE A 73 11.52 5.90 -3.38
C ILE A 73 10.90 4.56 -3.76
N GLY A 74 11.67 3.47 -3.73
CA GLY A 74 11.18 2.15 -4.16
C GLY A 74 10.14 1.55 -3.21
N ALA A 75 10.44 1.52 -1.91
CA ALA A 75 9.58 0.88 -0.93
C ALA A 75 8.54 1.84 -0.33
N ASP A 76 8.95 3.02 0.16
CA ASP A 76 8.03 3.89 0.89
C ASP A 76 7.10 4.66 -0.05
N VAL A 77 7.61 5.15 -1.20
CA VAL A 77 6.80 5.89 -2.16
C VAL A 77 6.11 4.94 -3.15
N PHE A 78 6.85 4.26 -4.00
CA PHE A 78 6.25 3.49 -5.10
C PHE A 78 5.45 2.28 -4.63
N ALA A 79 5.98 1.52 -3.65
CA ALA A 79 5.21 0.42 -3.08
C ALA A 79 4.11 0.94 -2.15
N GLY A 80 4.37 1.99 -1.35
CA GLY A 80 3.36 2.62 -0.50
C GLY A 80 2.13 3.08 -1.27
N VAL A 81 2.32 3.79 -2.41
CA VAL A 81 1.23 4.20 -3.31
C VAL A 81 0.48 2.99 -3.87
N ALA A 82 1.19 1.94 -4.29
CA ALA A 82 0.56 0.74 -4.83
C ALA A 82 -0.27 -0.01 -3.78
N LEU A 83 0.22 -0.11 -2.54
CA LEU A 83 -0.50 -0.75 -1.44
C LEU A 83 -1.73 0.07 -1.00
N ALA A 84 -1.68 1.41 -1.11
CA ALA A 84 -2.81 2.29 -0.82
C ALA A 84 -3.91 2.29 -1.90
N ALA A 85 -3.70 1.62 -3.03
CA ALA A 85 -4.66 1.54 -4.14
C ALA A 85 -6.01 0.90 -3.78
N GLY A 86 -6.09 0.15 -2.68
CA GLY A 86 -7.34 -0.45 -2.18
C GLY A 86 -8.47 0.58 -2.00
N GLY A 87 -8.14 1.81 -1.59
CA GLY A 87 -9.10 2.88 -1.37
C GLY A 87 -9.93 3.19 -2.61
N PHE A 88 -9.29 3.56 -3.72
CA PHE A 88 -10.02 3.93 -4.93
C PHE A 88 -10.73 2.74 -5.60
N VAL A 89 -10.13 1.54 -5.53
CA VAL A 89 -10.75 0.32 -6.07
C VAL A 89 -12.07 0.04 -5.35
N LEU A 90 -12.08 0.11 -4.03
CA LEU A 90 -13.27 -0.18 -3.24
C LEU A 90 -14.29 0.95 -3.32
N ALA A 91 -13.84 2.21 -3.29
CA ALA A 91 -14.72 3.38 -3.48
C ALA A 91 -15.43 3.33 -4.83
N ALA A 92 -14.71 3.02 -5.92
CA ALA A 92 -15.31 2.78 -7.24
C ALA A 92 -16.32 1.63 -7.23
N THR A 93 -15.97 0.51 -6.59
CA THR A 93 -16.83 -0.68 -6.50
C THR A 93 -18.17 -0.35 -5.82
N VAL A 94 -18.14 0.39 -4.73
CA VAL A 94 -19.35 0.71 -3.95
C VAL A 94 -20.15 1.85 -4.58
N HIS A 95 -19.49 2.95 -4.98
CA HIS A 95 -20.18 4.18 -5.38
C HIS A 95 -20.44 4.29 -6.88
N ILE A 96 -19.52 3.81 -7.73
CA ILE A 96 -19.67 3.89 -9.20
C ILE A 96 -20.37 2.64 -9.72
N PHE A 97 -19.88 1.44 -9.35
CA PHE A 97 -20.51 0.18 -9.79
C PHE A 97 -21.71 -0.23 -8.94
N ASN A 98 -22.02 0.53 -7.88
CA ASN A 98 -23.17 0.32 -6.98
C ASN A 98 -23.25 -1.09 -6.35
N ILE A 99 -22.09 -1.71 -6.07
CA ILE A 99 -22.01 -3.03 -5.42
C ILE A 99 -21.96 -2.84 -3.92
N LYS A 100 -23.13 -2.50 -3.33
CA LYS A 100 -23.30 -2.09 -1.91
C LYS A 100 -22.86 -3.13 -0.89
N ARG A 101 -22.77 -4.40 -1.25
CA ARG A 101 -22.32 -5.46 -0.35
C ARG A 101 -20.92 -5.22 0.21
N PHE A 102 -20.07 -4.41 -0.45
CA PHE A 102 -18.74 -4.04 0.01
C PHE A 102 -18.72 -2.79 0.92
N GLU A 103 -19.84 -2.15 1.14
CA GLU A 103 -19.96 -0.95 1.98
C GLU A 103 -19.41 -1.13 3.42
N PRO A 104 -19.60 -2.28 4.11
CA PRO A 104 -19.08 -2.48 5.47
C PRO A 104 -17.55 -2.35 5.60
N ILE A 105 -16.81 -2.69 4.55
CA ILE A 105 -15.33 -2.63 4.54
C ILE A 105 -14.79 -1.35 3.90
N LEU A 106 -15.67 -0.45 3.40
CA LEU A 106 -15.25 0.76 2.70
C LEU A 106 -14.53 1.75 3.62
N ARG A 107 -15.11 2.09 4.77
CA ARG A 107 -14.55 3.08 5.71
C ARG A 107 -13.16 2.72 6.21
N PRO A 108 -12.87 1.49 6.72
CA PRO A 108 -11.52 1.11 7.10
C PRO A 108 -10.54 1.13 5.92
N THR A 109 -10.95 0.69 4.73
CA THR A 109 -10.11 0.71 3.54
C THR A 109 -9.74 2.14 3.11
N VAL A 110 -10.70 3.08 3.11
CA VAL A 110 -10.42 4.51 2.81
C VAL A 110 -9.50 5.11 3.86
N LEU A 111 -9.66 4.75 5.14
CA LEU A 111 -8.76 5.17 6.22
C LEU A 111 -7.33 4.66 5.97
N THR A 112 -7.16 3.39 5.63
CA THR A 112 -5.84 2.81 5.31
C THR A 112 -5.22 3.49 4.10
N ALA A 113 -6.00 3.75 3.04
CA ALA A 113 -5.51 4.48 1.87
C ALA A 113 -5.09 5.91 2.22
N PHE A 114 -5.89 6.63 3.02
CA PHE A 114 -5.57 7.99 3.47
C PHE A 114 -4.28 8.03 4.27
N LEU A 115 -4.14 7.17 5.28
CA LEU A 115 -2.91 7.06 6.07
C LEU A 115 -1.71 6.67 5.20
N GLY A 116 -1.88 5.75 4.27
CA GLY A 116 -0.85 5.36 3.30
C GLY A 116 -0.37 6.55 2.48
N TYR A 117 -1.27 7.37 1.93
CA TYR A 117 -0.90 8.56 1.15
C TYR A 117 -0.26 9.66 1.99
N ILE A 118 -0.66 9.84 3.25
CA ILE A 118 0.03 10.75 4.17
C ILE A 118 1.47 10.28 4.43
N LEU A 119 1.68 8.98 4.64
CA LEU A 119 3.02 8.41 4.81
C LEU A 119 3.88 8.57 3.55
N VAL A 120 3.30 8.36 2.36
CA VAL A 120 3.97 8.61 1.07
C VAL A 120 4.38 10.08 0.94
N ALA A 121 3.49 11.01 1.26
CA ALA A 121 3.81 12.45 1.23
C ALA A 121 4.95 12.80 2.20
N VAL A 122 4.95 12.21 3.40
CA VAL A 122 6.03 12.37 4.38
C VAL A 122 7.34 11.76 3.86
N ALA A 123 7.30 10.56 3.27
CA ALA A 123 8.48 9.92 2.68
C ALA A 123 9.07 10.76 1.54
N LEU A 124 8.24 11.29 0.64
CA LEU A 124 8.67 12.22 -0.41
C LEU A 124 9.31 13.47 0.16
N PHE A 125 8.73 14.07 1.21
CA PHE A 125 9.29 15.26 1.87
C PHE A 125 10.66 14.98 2.50
N ILE A 126 10.84 13.78 3.05
CA ILE A 126 12.13 13.35 3.63
C ILE A 126 13.16 13.12 2.52
N ASP A 127 12.77 12.52 1.41
CA ASP A 127 13.67 12.14 0.32
C ASP A 127 14.06 13.32 -0.59
N ILE A 128 13.21 14.33 -0.74
CA ILE A 128 13.46 15.45 -1.65
C ILE A 128 14.72 16.24 -1.27
N GLY A 129 15.67 16.38 -2.20
CA GLY A 129 16.98 16.99 -1.93
C GLY A 129 16.92 18.40 -1.29
N ARG A 130 15.90 19.18 -1.64
CA ARG A 130 15.65 20.55 -1.11
C ARG A 130 14.26 20.62 -0.45
N PRO A 131 14.08 20.15 0.78
CA PRO A 131 12.76 20.05 1.42
C PRO A 131 12.06 21.40 1.58
N LEU A 132 12.78 22.50 1.76
CA LEU A 132 12.18 23.85 1.83
C LEU A 132 11.61 24.34 0.49
N SER A 133 11.90 23.65 -0.62
CA SER A 133 11.39 23.98 -1.95
C SER A 133 10.21 23.10 -2.40
N TRP A 134 9.63 22.29 -1.50
CA TRP A 134 8.51 21.37 -1.80
C TRP A 134 7.29 22.06 -2.43
N TRP A 135 7.11 23.35 -2.17
CA TRP A 135 6.00 24.16 -2.67
C TRP A 135 6.19 24.66 -4.11
N HIS A 136 7.41 24.54 -4.68
CA HIS A 136 7.70 25.02 -6.04
C HIS A 136 6.72 24.48 -7.09
N PRO A 137 6.35 23.18 -7.12
CA PRO A 137 5.39 22.67 -8.10
C PRO A 137 3.99 23.27 -8.00
N LEU A 138 3.64 23.92 -6.88
CA LEU A 138 2.34 24.56 -6.70
C LEU A 138 2.25 25.90 -7.46
N VAL A 139 3.37 26.60 -7.65
CA VAL A 139 3.44 27.93 -8.28
C VAL A 139 4.24 27.96 -9.59
N MET A 140 5.21 27.05 -9.76
CA MET A 140 6.06 26.93 -10.94
C MET A 140 5.52 25.79 -11.82
N TRP A 141 4.54 26.10 -12.62
CA TRP A 141 3.84 25.11 -13.44
C TRP A 141 4.72 24.60 -14.58
N GLN A 142 4.97 23.29 -14.59
CA GLN A 142 5.72 22.60 -15.62
C GLN A 142 4.99 21.30 -16.02
N HIS A 143 3.90 21.45 -16.75
CA HIS A 143 2.98 20.36 -17.11
C HIS A 143 3.57 19.29 -18.02
N HIS A 144 4.75 19.51 -18.60
CA HIS A 144 5.49 18.46 -19.34
C HIS A 144 6.39 17.61 -18.42
N SER A 145 6.48 17.93 -17.12
CA SER A 145 7.29 17.19 -16.18
C SER A 145 6.47 16.11 -15.47
N ILE A 146 6.90 14.84 -15.59
CA ILE A 146 6.28 13.73 -14.87
C ILE A 146 6.39 13.93 -13.33
N MET A 147 7.49 14.51 -12.85
CA MET A 147 7.65 14.82 -11.42
C MET A 147 6.64 15.87 -10.93
N PHE A 148 6.29 16.84 -11.78
CA PHE A 148 5.21 17.79 -11.51
C PHE A 148 3.86 17.07 -11.41
N GLU A 149 3.57 16.17 -12.33
CA GLU A 149 2.34 15.37 -12.33
C GLU A 149 2.25 14.51 -11.06
N VAL A 150 3.31 13.80 -10.68
CA VAL A 150 3.36 13.00 -9.45
C VAL A 150 3.07 13.86 -8.21
N THR A 151 3.67 15.05 -8.09
CA THR A 151 3.45 15.96 -6.95
C THR A 151 1.99 16.37 -6.85
N TRP A 152 1.39 16.81 -7.97
CA TRP A 152 -0.02 17.21 -7.99
C TRP A 152 -0.96 16.03 -7.73
N CYS A 153 -0.66 14.85 -8.25
CA CYS A 153 -1.43 13.65 -7.96
C CYS A 153 -1.41 13.31 -6.47
N VAL A 154 -0.25 13.39 -5.79
CA VAL A 154 -0.16 13.14 -4.34
C VAL A 154 -1.02 14.15 -3.57
N ILE A 155 -0.90 15.45 -3.88
CA ILE A 155 -1.63 16.50 -3.18
C ILE A 155 -3.15 16.37 -3.39
N LEU A 156 -3.57 16.28 -4.65
CA LEU A 156 -4.99 16.22 -5.00
C LEU A 156 -5.65 14.93 -4.50
N TYR A 157 -4.98 13.79 -4.67
CA TYR A 157 -5.56 12.52 -4.22
C TYR A 157 -5.58 12.39 -2.69
N SER A 158 -4.56 12.91 -1.99
CA SER A 158 -4.62 13.00 -0.52
C SER A 158 -5.77 13.88 -0.05
N THR A 159 -6.08 14.96 -0.79
CA THR A 159 -7.23 15.84 -0.51
C THR A 159 -8.54 15.09 -0.74
N VAL A 160 -8.66 14.34 -1.83
CA VAL A 160 -9.83 13.48 -2.10
C VAL A 160 -10.04 12.48 -0.98
N LEU A 161 -9.00 11.75 -0.57
CA LEU A 161 -9.08 10.78 0.52
C LEU A 161 -9.45 11.44 1.86
N ALA A 162 -8.96 12.67 2.13
CA ALA A 162 -9.36 13.44 3.30
C ALA A 162 -10.86 13.78 3.27
N ILE A 163 -11.41 14.11 2.10
CA ILE A 163 -12.84 14.34 1.94
C ILE A 163 -13.62 13.02 2.10
N GLU A 164 -13.16 11.93 1.53
CA GLU A 164 -13.80 10.61 1.62
C GLU A 164 -13.85 10.06 3.06
N ILE A 165 -12.81 10.29 3.87
CA ILE A 165 -12.78 9.85 5.27
C ILE A 165 -13.47 10.85 6.22
N SER A 166 -13.68 12.10 5.80
CA SER A 166 -14.24 13.15 6.64
C SER A 166 -15.62 12.83 7.24
N PRO A 167 -16.56 12.08 6.58
CA PRO A 167 -17.82 11.68 7.19
C PRO A 167 -17.65 10.99 8.53
N VAL A 168 -16.62 10.13 8.68
CA VAL A 168 -16.34 9.41 9.92
C VAL A 168 -16.00 10.38 11.07
N VAL A 169 -15.21 11.41 10.76
CA VAL A 169 -14.84 12.47 11.72
C VAL A 169 -16.03 13.38 12.02
N LEU A 170 -16.76 13.80 10.98
CA LEU A 170 -17.94 14.68 11.13
C LEU A 170 -19.08 14.04 11.91
N GLU A 171 -19.29 12.73 11.72
CA GLU A 171 -20.24 11.94 12.52
C GLU A 171 -19.85 11.94 14.01
N ARG A 172 -18.55 11.80 14.31
CA ARG A 172 -18.04 11.84 15.70
C ARG A 172 -18.19 13.20 16.35
N LEU A 173 -17.99 14.28 15.58
CA LEU A 173 -18.11 15.66 16.06
C LEU A 173 -19.54 16.19 16.05
N GLY A 174 -20.51 15.45 15.52
CA GLY A 174 -21.90 15.88 15.42
C GLY A 174 -22.17 17.02 14.42
N LEU A 175 -21.26 17.26 13.46
CA LEU A 175 -21.34 18.35 12.48
C LEU A 175 -22.25 17.97 11.29
N THR A 176 -23.55 17.90 11.54
CA THR A 176 -24.56 17.39 10.59
C THR A 176 -24.65 18.19 9.29
N THR A 177 -24.47 19.52 9.33
CA THR A 177 -24.53 20.38 8.14
C THR A 177 -23.37 20.07 7.18
N LEU A 178 -22.14 19.99 7.69
CA LEU A 178 -20.95 19.63 6.89
C LEU A 178 -21.06 18.19 6.38
N LEU A 179 -21.57 17.27 7.20
CA LEU A 179 -21.80 15.89 6.79
C LEU A 179 -22.77 15.79 5.58
N LYS A 180 -23.84 16.57 5.58
CA LYS A 180 -24.78 16.64 4.42
C LYS A 180 -24.07 17.17 3.18
N LEU A 181 -23.24 18.21 3.31
CA LEU A 181 -22.48 18.79 2.20
C LEU A 181 -21.52 17.76 1.60
N VAL A 182 -20.74 17.07 2.45
CA VAL A 182 -19.80 16.03 1.98
C VAL A 182 -20.55 14.89 1.27
N LYS A 183 -21.70 14.44 1.83
CA LYS A 183 -22.53 13.41 1.19
C LYS A 183 -23.05 13.81 -0.20
N MET A 184 -23.35 15.09 -0.43
CA MET A 184 -23.77 15.57 -1.75
C MET A 184 -22.67 15.50 -2.80
N VAL A 185 -21.40 15.72 -2.40
CA VAL A 185 -20.26 15.70 -3.32
C VAL A 185 -19.52 14.35 -3.37
N THR A 186 -20.00 13.32 -2.67
CA THR A 186 -19.33 12.02 -2.58
C THR A 186 -19.06 11.41 -3.97
N ILE A 187 -20.06 11.36 -4.85
CA ILE A 187 -19.90 10.73 -6.18
C ILE A 187 -18.86 11.47 -7.05
N PRO A 188 -18.94 12.80 -7.25
CA PRO A 188 -17.91 13.56 -7.95
C PRO A 188 -16.51 13.38 -7.34
N VAL A 189 -16.40 13.35 -6.01
CA VAL A 189 -15.13 13.16 -5.29
C VAL A 189 -14.56 11.76 -5.55
N VAL A 190 -15.38 10.71 -5.49
CA VAL A 190 -14.96 9.34 -5.81
C VAL A 190 -14.50 9.23 -7.26
N ILE A 191 -15.22 9.83 -8.22
CA ILE A 191 -14.81 9.83 -9.63
C ILE A 191 -13.46 10.52 -9.79
N ALA A 192 -13.26 11.69 -9.16
CA ALA A 192 -11.98 12.39 -9.15
C ALA A 192 -10.88 11.53 -8.54
N GLY A 193 -11.18 10.83 -7.43
CA GLY A 193 -10.28 9.90 -6.76
C GLY A 193 -9.81 8.76 -7.66
N VAL A 194 -10.72 8.14 -8.39
CA VAL A 194 -10.40 7.06 -9.34
C VAL A 194 -9.50 7.58 -10.46
N ILE A 195 -9.81 8.73 -11.04
CA ILE A 195 -9.01 9.35 -12.11
C ILE A 195 -7.60 9.67 -11.58
N LEU A 196 -7.51 10.41 -10.47
CA LEU A 196 -6.23 10.84 -9.90
C LEU A 196 -5.37 9.66 -9.47
N SER A 197 -5.96 8.63 -8.85
CA SER A 197 -5.20 7.44 -8.45
C SER A 197 -4.72 6.64 -9.66
N THR A 198 -5.55 6.51 -10.71
CA THR A 198 -5.16 5.87 -11.97
C THR A 198 -4.00 6.62 -12.63
N MET A 199 -4.09 7.95 -12.74
CA MET A 199 -3.02 8.81 -13.26
C MET A 199 -1.74 8.63 -12.42
N HIS A 200 -1.84 8.71 -11.10
CA HIS A 200 -0.69 8.59 -10.20
C HIS A 200 0.04 7.24 -10.37
N GLN A 201 -0.69 6.13 -10.38
CA GLN A 201 -0.08 4.81 -10.59
C GLN A 201 0.60 4.72 -11.96
N SER A 202 -0.02 5.26 -13.01
CA SER A 202 0.53 5.27 -14.37
C SER A 202 1.76 6.17 -14.47
N SER A 203 1.72 7.38 -13.89
CA SER A 203 2.83 8.34 -13.91
C SER A 203 4.09 7.80 -13.23
N LEU A 204 3.95 7.04 -12.13
CA LEU A 204 5.09 6.37 -11.50
C LEU A 204 5.77 5.38 -12.45
N GLY A 205 5.02 4.66 -13.28
CA GLY A 205 5.58 3.83 -14.35
C GLY A 205 6.21 4.65 -15.46
N SER A 206 5.61 5.79 -15.82
CA SER A 206 6.10 6.69 -16.87
C SER A 206 7.45 7.33 -16.55
N LEU A 207 7.81 7.48 -15.27
CA LEU A 207 9.13 7.99 -14.84
C LEU A 207 10.29 7.21 -15.48
N TYR A 208 10.13 5.91 -15.68
CA TYR A 208 11.19 5.07 -16.26
C TYR A 208 11.24 5.13 -17.79
N LEU A 209 10.20 5.62 -18.43
CA LEU A 209 10.18 5.80 -19.89
C LEU A 209 11.11 6.94 -20.35
N ILE A 210 11.45 7.89 -19.45
CA ILE A 210 12.38 8.98 -19.76
C ILE A 210 13.85 8.58 -19.61
N VAL A 211 14.13 7.38 -19.08
CA VAL A 211 15.50 6.86 -18.86
C VAL A 211 15.63 5.41 -19.37
N PRO A 212 15.28 5.13 -20.63
CA PRO A 212 15.15 3.76 -21.15
C PRO A 212 16.45 2.96 -21.05
N GLU A 213 17.61 3.62 -21.22
CA GLU A 213 18.93 2.98 -21.20
C GLU A 213 19.43 2.64 -19.79
N LYS A 214 18.78 3.19 -18.74
CA LYS A 214 19.20 2.96 -17.34
C LYS A 214 18.48 1.80 -16.68
N LEU A 215 17.33 1.39 -17.20
CA LEU A 215 16.56 0.29 -16.63
C LEU A 215 16.86 -1.01 -17.38
N TYR A 216 17.16 -2.07 -16.61
CA TYR A 216 17.44 -3.39 -17.17
C TYR A 216 16.26 -3.90 -18.01
N PRO A 217 16.48 -4.50 -19.20
CA PRO A 217 15.42 -4.81 -20.17
C PRO A 217 14.30 -5.71 -19.65
N LEU A 218 14.54 -6.59 -18.67
CA LEU A 218 13.48 -7.40 -18.05
C LEU A 218 12.38 -6.56 -17.38
N TRP A 219 12.73 -5.40 -16.84
CA TRP A 219 11.76 -4.49 -16.21
C TRP A 219 11.34 -3.35 -17.10
N TYR A 220 12.21 -2.88 -18.02
CA TYR A 220 11.83 -1.84 -18.97
C TYR A 220 10.72 -2.31 -19.90
N SER A 221 9.74 -1.45 -20.18
CA SER A 221 8.71 -1.68 -21.17
C SER A 221 7.97 -0.36 -21.45
N PRO A 222 7.56 -0.08 -22.69
CA PRO A 222 6.63 1.01 -23.00
C PRO A 222 5.29 0.88 -22.25
N LEU A 223 4.94 -0.33 -21.80
CA LEU A 223 3.71 -0.61 -21.04
C LEU A 223 3.89 -0.47 -19.51
N LEU A 224 5.04 0.04 -19.03
CA LEU A 224 5.26 0.24 -17.59
C LEU A 224 4.14 0.98 -16.87
N PRO A 225 3.54 2.06 -17.42
CA PRO A 225 2.39 2.72 -16.80
C PRO A 225 1.23 1.78 -16.53
N VAL A 226 0.94 0.89 -17.50
CA VAL A 226 -0.13 -0.12 -17.38
C VAL A 226 0.23 -1.18 -16.36
N PHE A 227 1.47 -1.67 -16.35
CA PHE A 227 1.93 -2.65 -15.38
C PHE A 227 1.89 -2.12 -13.95
N PHE A 228 2.26 -0.86 -13.76
CA PHE A 228 2.19 -0.21 -12.45
C PHE A 228 0.75 -0.11 -11.96
N LEU A 229 -0.19 0.32 -12.82
CA LEU A 229 -1.61 0.39 -12.47
C LEU A 229 -2.19 -1.00 -12.15
N MET A 230 -1.99 -2.00 -13.01
CA MET A 230 -2.57 -3.33 -12.82
C MET A 230 -2.06 -4.01 -11.54
N SER A 231 -0.74 -3.95 -11.32
CA SER A 231 -0.15 -4.52 -10.11
C SER A 231 -0.61 -3.80 -8.84
N ALA A 232 -0.81 -2.47 -8.88
CA ALA A 232 -1.34 -1.70 -7.76
C ALA A 232 -2.79 -2.06 -7.45
N VAL A 233 -3.65 -2.23 -8.46
CA VAL A 233 -5.04 -2.66 -8.26
C VAL A 233 -5.10 -4.04 -7.61
N ALA A 234 -4.28 -5.00 -8.07
CA ALA A 234 -4.20 -6.33 -7.47
C ALA A 234 -3.68 -6.27 -6.02
N ALA A 235 -2.61 -5.50 -5.76
CA ALA A 235 -2.05 -5.29 -4.42
C ALA A 235 -3.07 -4.63 -3.49
N GLY A 236 -3.77 -3.60 -3.95
CA GLY A 236 -4.79 -2.91 -3.17
C GLY A 236 -5.91 -3.82 -2.67
N MET A 237 -6.42 -4.71 -3.54
CA MET A 237 -7.38 -5.74 -3.11
C MET A 237 -6.79 -6.70 -2.07
N CYS A 238 -5.53 -7.08 -2.22
CA CYS A 238 -4.84 -7.94 -1.27
C CYS A 238 -4.58 -7.25 0.08
N VAL A 239 -4.30 -5.94 0.08
CA VAL A 239 -4.21 -5.13 1.31
C VAL A 239 -5.52 -5.14 2.07
N ILE A 240 -6.67 -4.97 1.39
CA ILE A 240 -8.00 -5.04 2.02
C ILE A 240 -8.23 -6.39 2.70
N ILE A 241 -7.83 -7.49 2.04
CA ILE A 241 -7.94 -8.85 2.60
C ILE A 241 -7.08 -8.97 3.87
N VAL A 242 -5.82 -8.53 3.80
CA VAL A 242 -4.87 -8.60 4.92
C VAL A 242 -5.34 -7.72 6.08
N GLU A 243 -5.74 -6.48 5.80
CA GLU A 243 -6.28 -5.53 6.78
C GLU A 243 -7.53 -6.09 7.48
N SER A 244 -8.51 -6.60 6.69
CA SER A 244 -9.74 -7.19 7.23
C SER A 244 -9.45 -8.39 8.12
N PHE A 245 -8.49 -9.24 7.73
CA PHE A 245 -8.08 -10.38 8.54
C PHE A 245 -7.48 -9.97 9.89
N PHE A 246 -6.54 -9.01 9.87
CA PHE A 246 -5.92 -8.52 11.11
C PHE A 246 -6.91 -7.73 11.98
N SER A 247 -7.72 -6.86 11.38
CA SER A 247 -8.74 -6.10 12.09
C SER A 247 -9.77 -7.02 12.75
N ALA A 248 -10.29 -8.04 12.04
CA ALA A 248 -11.21 -9.02 12.60
C ALA A 248 -10.60 -9.73 13.81
N LYS A 249 -9.33 -10.14 13.71
CA LYS A 249 -8.63 -10.84 14.79
C LYS A 249 -8.31 -9.97 16.00
N ILE A 250 -7.85 -8.73 15.77
CA ILE A 250 -7.43 -7.81 16.85
C ILE A 250 -8.64 -7.23 17.55
N LEU A 251 -9.68 -6.84 16.78
CA LEU A 251 -10.89 -6.23 17.28
C LEU A 251 -11.97 -7.26 17.70
N LYS A 252 -11.66 -8.59 17.55
CA LYS A 252 -12.58 -9.71 17.86
C LYS A 252 -13.90 -9.61 17.12
N ARG A 253 -13.88 -9.14 15.86
CA ARG A 253 -15.06 -9.04 14.99
C ARG A 253 -15.15 -10.22 14.03
N GLY A 254 -16.33 -10.46 13.49
CA GLY A 254 -16.52 -11.46 12.43
C GLY A 254 -15.76 -11.08 11.16
N LEU A 255 -15.14 -12.05 10.51
CA LEU A 255 -14.52 -11.86 9.19
C LEU A 255 -15.57 -12.13 8.11
N GLU A 256 -15.80 -11.16 7.23
CA GLU A 256 -16.68 -11.32 6.06
C GLU A 256 -15.98 -12.11 4.97
N SER A 257 -15.78 -13.41 5.22
CA SER A 257 -14.97 -14.31 4.37
C SER A 257 -15.45 -14.40 2.92
N SER A 258 -16.76 -14.22 2.65
CA SER A 258 -17.30 -14.22 1.29
C SER A 258 -16.82 -13.00 0.49
N LEU A 259 -16.81 -11.82 1.08
CA LEU A 259 -16.30 -10.59 0.44
C LEU A 259 -14.81 -10.70 0.17
N MET A 260 -14.05 -11.22 1.13
CA MET A 260 -12.62 -11.43 0.98
C MET A 260 -12.31 -12.44 -0.15
N ALA A 261 -13.09 -13.50 -0.27
CA ALA A 261 -12.92 -14.47 -1.35
C ALA A 261 -13.22 -13.88 -2.74
N ASP A 262 -14.19 -12.95 -2.83
CA ASP A 262 -14.48 -12.27 -4.10
C ASP A 262 -13.40 -11.27 -4.50
N LEU A 263 -12.85 -10.51 -3.55
CA LEU A 263 -11.67 -9.67 -3.78
C LEU A 263 -10.48 -10.50 -4.25
N GLY A 264 -10.23 -11.65 -3.61
CA GLY A 264 -9.19 -12.59 -4.04
C GLY A 264 -9.40 -13.13 -5.45
N ARG A 265 -10.67 -13.38 -5.87
CA ARG A 265 -10.99 -13.76 -7.24
C ARG A 265 -10.68 -12.64 -8.24
N ALA A 266 -11.06 -11.42 -7.92
CA ALA A 266 -10.79 -10.26 -8.77
C ALA A 266 -9.28 -10.03 -8.91
N ALA A 267 -8.53 -10.08 -7.81
CA ALA A 267 -7.08 -9.98 -7.83
C ALA A 267 -6.42 -11.06 -8.70
N SER A 268 -6.90 -12.32 -8.61
CA SER A 268 -6.41 -13.43 -9.45
C SER A 268 -6.59 -13.14 -10.94
N ILE A 269 -7.76 -12.66 -11.36
CA ILE A 269 -8.04 -12.33 -12.76
C ILE A 269 -7.08 -11.25 -13.27
N ILE A 270 -6.89 -10.17 -12.48
CA ILE A 270 -5.98 -9.08 -12.85
C ILE A 270 -4.55 -9.57 -12.95
N LEU A 271 -4.10 -10.43 -12.01
CA LEU A 271 -2.76 -11.01 -12.05
C LEU A 271 -2.54 -11.89 -13.28
N PHE A 272 -3.52 -12.70 -13.69
CA PHE A 272 -3.40 -13.49 -14.92
C PHE A 272 -3.27 -12.60 -16.16
N VAL A 273 -4.08 -11.53 -16.26
CA VAL A 273 -3.98 -10.57 -17.35
C VAL A 273 -2.61 -9.86 -17.32
N TYR A 274 -2.17 -9.41 -16.13
CA TYR A 274 -0.86 -8.78 -15.93
C TYR A 274 0.28 -9.69 -16.41
N ILE A 275 0.30 -10.96 -15.97
CA ILE A 275 1.32 -11.95 -16.34
C ILE A 275 1.31 -12.16 -17.86
N THR A 276 0.13 -12.35 -18.45
CA THR A 276 -0.01 -12.58 -19.89
C THR A 276 0.55 -11.42 -20.69
N ILE A 277 0.18 -10.18 -20.36
CA ILE A 277 0.66 -8.99 -21.07
C ILE A 277 2.19 -8.85 -20.86
N LYS A 278 2.70 -9.05 -19.63
CA LYS A 278 4.12 -8.91 -19.30
C LYS A 278 5.00 -9.90 -20.07
N PHE A 279 4.61 -11.17 -20.14
CA PHE A 279 5.36 -12.16 -20.91
C PHE A 279 5.21 -11.97 -22.42
N SER A 280 4.03 -11.56 -22.92
CA SER A 280 3.84 -11.21 -24.32
C SER A 280 4.72 -10.04 -24.73
N ASP A 281 4.84 -9.01 -23.91
CA ASP A 281 5.70 -7.86 -24.11
C ASP A 281 7.17 -8.27 -24.20
N LEU A 282 7.65 -9.13 -23.30
CA LEU A 282 9.01 -9.66 -23.34
C LEU A 282 9.32 -10.44 -24.64
N VAL A 283 8.39 -11.26 -25.08
CA VAL A 283 8.55 -12.02 -26.35
C VAL A 283 8.58 -11.06 -27.54
N ILE A 284 7.68 -10.07 -27.60
CA ILE A 284 7.61 -9.10 -28.69
C ILE A 284 8.89 -8.25 -28.78
N ARG A 285 9.48 -7.89 -27.63
CA ARG A 285 10.72 -7.11 -27.56
C ARG A 285 11.97 -7.95 -27.84
N GLY A 286 11.87 -9.28 -27.81
CA GLY A 286 13.01 -10.17 -27.99
C GLY A 286 13.89 -10.34 -26.75
N ASP A 287 13.40 -9.94 -25.56
CA ASP A 287 14.15 -9.97 -24.29
C ASP A 287 13.96 -11.28 -23.50
N TRP A 288 13.32 -12.27 -24.09
CA TRP A 288 13.00 -13.55 -23.43
C TRP A 288 14.24 -14.30 -22.94
N ASP A 289 15.34 -14.26 -23.70
CA ASP A 289 16.57 -14.99 -23.39
C ASP A 289 17.22 -14.49 -22.09
N LEU A 290 17.01 -13.22 -21.73
CA LEU A 290 17.52 -12.64 -20.50
C LEU A 290 17.00 -13.34 -19.23
N ILE A 291 15.83 -13.99 -19.30
CA ILE A 291 15.28 -14.76 -18.18
C ILE A 291 16.17 -15.97 -17.85
N LEU A 292 16.86 -16.52 -18.86
CA LEU A 292 17.66 -17.75 -18.75
C LEU A 292 19.13 -17.48 -18.39
N GLU A 293 19.57 -16.22 -18.33
CA GLU A 293 20.96 -15.85 -18.03
C GLU A 293 21.45 -16.23 -16.63
N ARG A 294 20.54 -16.55 -15.71
CA ARG A 294 20.84 -16.95 -14.31
C ARG A 294 21.67 -15.91 -13.53
N ASN A 295 21.62 -14.67 -13.95
CA ASN A 295 22.21 -13.55 -13.21
C ASN A 295 21.28 -13.11 -12.05
N LEU A 296 21.71 -12.13 -11.24
CA LEU A 296 20.92 -11.61 -10.12
C LEU A 296 19.56 -11.05 -10.61
N GLN A 297 19.57 -10.31 -11.73
CA GLN A 297 18.40 -9.66 -12.30
C GLN A 297 17.37 -10.70 -12.76
N SER A 298 17.77 -11.75 -13.48
CA SER A 298 16.87 -12.80 -13.91
C SER A 298 16.28 -13.58 -12.73
N ASN A 299 17.08 -13.85 -11.69
CA ASN A 299 16.60 -14.54 -10.50
C ASN A 299 15.59 -13.68 -9.71
N LEU A 300 15.82 -12.38 -9.56
CA LEU A 300 14.88 -11.45 -8.91
C LEU A 300 13.60 -11.29 -9.73
N PHE A 301 13.71 -11.21 -11.05
CA PHE A 301 12.56 -11.17 -11.94
C PHE A 301 11.71 -12.45 -11.83
N LEU A 302 12.35 -13.62 -11.83
CA LEU A 302 11.64 -14.90 -11.65
C LEU A 302 10.99 -15.00 -10.26
N LEU A 303 11.67 -14.57 -9.20
CA LEU A 303 11.10 -14.54 -7.85
C LEU A 303 9.85 -13.64 -7.80
N GLU A 304 9.92 -12.46 -8.41
CA GLU A 304 8.81 -11.52 -8.53
C GLU A 304 7.63 -12.13 -9.30
N MET A 305 7.90 -12.66 -10.50
CA MET A 305 6.87 -13.16 -11.39
C MET A 305 6.27 -14.49 -10.94
N LEU A 306 7.10 -15.44 -10.49
CA LEU A 306 6.62 -16.76 -10.06
C LEU A 306 6.09 -16.71 -8.63
N GLY A 307 6.84 -16.13 -7.70
CA GLY A 307 6.48 -16.07 -6.28
C GLY A 307 5.43 -15.00 -5.96
N GLY A 308 5.59 -13.80 -6.53
CA GLY A 308 4.75 -12.65 -6.25
C GLY A 308 3.50 -12.52 -7.12
N ALA A 309 3.50 -13.09 -8.34
CA ALA A 309 2.36 -12.97 -9.25
C ALA A 309 1.73 -14.33 -9.61
N ALA A 310 2.48 -15.27 -10.20
CA ALA A 310 1.90 -16.50 -10.76
C ALA A 310 1.38 -17.46 -9.66
N LEU A 311 2.18 -17.74 -8.65
CA LEU A 311 1.77 -18.63 -7.55
C LEU A 311 0.50 -18.13 -6.84
N PRO A 312 0.43 -16.85 -6.39
CA PRO A 312 -0.79 -16.36 -5.76
C PRO A 312 -1.96 -16.25 -6.75
N ALA A 313 -1.75 -15.93 -8.04
CA ALA A 313 -2.82 -15.94 -9.04
C ALA A 313 -3.46 -17.31 -9.16
N VAL A 314 -2.65 -18.37 -9.22
CA VAL A 314 -3.13 -19.76 -9.27
C VAL A 314 -3.85 -20.14 -7.98
N LEU A 315 -3.27 -19.85 -6.80
CA LEU A 315 -3.91 -20.13 -5.50
C LEU A 315 -5.26 -19.43 -5.38
N LEU A 316 -5.33 -18.16 -5.75
CA LEU A 316 -6.55 -17.35 -5.69
C LEU A 316 -7.57 -17.72 -6.79
N SER A 317 -7.22 -18.47 -7.84
CA SER A 317 -8.17 -18.95 -8.85
C SER A 317 -9.07 -20.08 -8.31
N PHE A 318 -8.57 -20.90 -7.39
CA PHE A 318 -9.33 -22.02 -6.84
C PHE A 318 -10.28 -21.58 -5.73
N ARG A 319 -11.59 -21.85 -5.89
CA ARG A 319 -12.61 -21.53 -4.87
C ARG A 319 -12.31 -22.15 -3.51
N ARG A 320 -11.79 -23.40 -3.48
CA ARG A 320 -11.42 -24.08 -2.23
C ARG A 320 -10.33 -23.34 -1.47
N ALA A 321 -9.31 -22.83 -2.17
CA ALA A 321 -8.21 -22.07 -1.58
C ALA A 321 -8.70 -20.73 -1.04
N ARG A 322 -9.50 -19.98 -1.81
CA ARG A 322 -10.06 -18.69 -1.39
C ARG A 322 -10.97 -18.77 -0.16
N ASN A 323 -11.69 -19.89 -0.01
CA ASN A 323 -12.56 -20.10 1.15
C ASN A 323 -11.79 -20.51 2.42
N GLN A 324 -10.47 -20.75 2.33
CA GLN A 324 -9.63 -21.00 3.49
C GLN A 324 -8.94 -19.71 3.92
N PRO A 325 -9.26 -19.10 5.08
CA PRO A 325 -8.73 -17.78 5.47
C PRO A 325 -7.21 -17.73 5.51
N ARG A 326 -6.53 -18.81 5.92
CA ARG A 326 -5.07 -18.88 5.97
C ARG A 326 -4.43 -18.87 4.59
N VAL A 327 -5.00 -19.61 3.62
CA VAL A 327 -4.49 -19.67 2.24
C VAL A 327 -4.74 -18.34 1.54
N LEU A 328 -5.92 -17.75 1.73
CA LEU A 328 -6.28 -16.45 1.20
C LEU A 328 -5.32 -15.36 1.73
N LEU A 329 -5.06 -15.34 3.04
CA LEU A 329 -4.11 -14.44 3.67
C LEU A 329 -2.69 -14.62 3.11
N ALA A 330 -2.21 -15.86 3.04
CA ALA A 330 -0.87 -16.17 2.54
C ALA A 330 -0.70 -15.73 1.07
N ALA A 331 -1.67 -16.03 0.22
CA ALA A 331 -1.67 -15.60 -1.18
C ALA A 331 -1.69 -14.06 -1.31
N SER A 332 -2.49 -13.37 -0.49
CA SER A 332 -2.54 -11.91 -0.47
C SER A 332 -1.21 -11.29 -0.03
N VAL A 333 -0.56 -11.86 0.97
CA VAL A 333 0.79 -11.43 1.41
C VAL A 333 1.83 -11.66 0.32
N LEU A 334 1.75 -12.76 -0.43
CA LEU A 334 2.64 -13.01 -1.58
C LEU A 334 2.45 -11.97 -2.70
N VAL A 335 1.21 -11.58 -3.02
CA VAL A 335 0.94 -10.50 -4.00
C VAL A 335 1.54 -9.18 -3.53
N MET A 336 1.28 -8.79 -2.27
CA MET A 336 1.83 -7.56 -1.70
C MET A 336 3.35 -7.58 -1.74
N GLY A 337 3.98 -8.67 -1.29
CA GLY A 337 5.43 -8.84 -1.32
C GLY A 337 6.01 -8.82 -2.74
N GLY A 338 5.30 -9.42 -3.71
CA GLY A 338 5.68 -9.38 -5.12
C GLY A 338 5.65 -7.98 -5.71
N VAL A 339 4.62 -7.18 -5.37
CA VAL A 339 4.53 -5.79 -5.83
C VAL A 339 5.59 -4.90 -5.16
N VAL A 340 5.84 -5.07 -3.87
CA VAL A 340 6.94 -4.39 -3.18
C VAL A 340 8.29 -4.75 -3.83
N LEU A 341 8.52 -6.05 -4.07
CA LEU A 341 9.74 -6.51 -4.76
C LEU A 341 9.86 -5.92 -6.16
N ASN A 342 8.78 -5.87 -6.94
CA ASN A 342 8.78 -5.23 -8.26
C ASN A 342 9.20 -3.76 -8.18
N ARG A 343 8.65 -2.99 -7.25
CA ARG A 343 8.99 -1.56 -7.08
C ARG A 343 10.45 -1.37 -6.67
N VAL A 344 10.95 -2.19 -5.76
CA VAL A 344 12.35 -2.21 -5.35
C VAL A 344 13.25 -2.65 -6.52
N ASN A 345 12.85 -3.68 -7.27
CA ASN A 345 13.59 -4.12 -8.45
C ASN A 345 13.73 -3.01 -9.49
N VAL A 346 12.64 -2.32 -9.81
CA VAL A 346 12.65 -1.24 -10.80
C VAL A 346 13.46 -0.03 -10.32
N CYS A 347 13.38 0.34 -9.03
CA CYS A 347 14.10 1.49 -8.48
C CYS A 347 15.58 1.23 -8.19
N TRP A 348 15.94 -0.01 -7.87
CA TRP A 348 17.26 -0.34 -7.34
C TRP A 348 17.99 -1.33 -8.24
N PHE A 349 17.58 -2.61 -8.25
CA PHE A 349 18.30 -3.67 -8.96
C PHE A 349 18.25 -3.53 -10.48
N GLY A 350 17.17 -3.00 -11.03
CA GLY A 350 17.00 -2.75 -12.46
C GLY A 350 17.73 -1.52 -12.96
N MET A 351 18.03 -0.54 -12.10
CA MET A 351 18.81 0.65 -12.47
C MET A 351 20.31 0.39 -12.50
N SER A 352 20.77 -0.81 -12.15
CA SER A 352 22.18 -1.20 -12.05
C SER A 352 22.75 -1.72 -13.38
N VAL A 353 22.56 -1.00 -14.47
CA VAL A 353 23.10 -1.40 -15.80
C VAL A 353 24.62 -1.14 -15.91
N SER A 354 25.22 -0.38 -15.00
CA SER A 354 26.67 -0.15 -15.00
C SER A 354 27.32 -0.89 -13.84
N ASP A 355 28.40 -1.61 -14.11
CA ASP A 355 29.19 -2.42 -13.15
C ASP A 355 29.74 -1.66 -11.93
N GLN A 356 29.53 -0.36 -11.86
CA GLN A 356 30.08 0.51 -10.81
C GLN A 356 29.03 0.94 -9.76
N LEU A 357 27.80 0.47 -9.84
CA LEU A 357 26.69 0.96 -9.03
C LEU A 357 26.30 -0.02 -7.93
N HIS A 358 26.92 0.13 -6.78
CA HIS A 358 26.48 -0.57 -5.57
C HIS A 358 25.77 0.39 -4.60
N TYR A 359 24.47 0.67 -4.85
CA TYR A 359 23.64 1.23 -3.80
C TYR A 359 23.32 0.14 -2.76
N ILE A 360 23.58 0.43 -1.50
CA ILE A 360 23.20 -0.39 -0.36
C ILE A 360 22.49 0.53 0.62
N PRO A 361 21.22 0.24 0.99
CA PRO A 361 20.51 1.03 1.98
C PRO A 361 21.28 1.09 3.29
N THR A 362 21.38 2.25 3.87
CA THR A 362 21.93 2.43 5.20
C THR A 362 20.95 1.95 6.26
N TRP A 363 21.42 1.66 7.46
CA TRP A 363 20.53 1.36 8.58
C TRP A 363 19.61 2.53 8.92
N MET A 364 20.04 3.75 8.59
CA MET A 364 19.27 4.98 8.77
C MET A 364 18.07 5.01 7.84
N GLU A 365 18.24 4.68 6.56
CA GLU A 365 17.11 4.58 5.61
C GLU A 365 16.09 3.54 6.09
N ILE A 366 16.56 2.37 6.50
CA ILE A 366 15.69 1.29 6.99
C ILE A 366 14.95 1.72 8.25
N SER A 367 15.59 2.45 9.17
CA SER A 367 14.95 2.90 10.40
C SER A 367 13.78 3.86 10.15
N VAL A 368 13.89 4.75 9.15
CA VAL A 368 12.82 5.67 8.75
C VAL A 368 11.66 4.92 8.12
N SER A 369 11.92 3.98 7.20
CA SER A 369 10.87 3.15 6.58
C SER A 369 10.10 2.33 7.63
N LEU A 370 10.80 1.67 8.56
CA LEU A 370 10.17 0.94 9.65
C LEU A 370 9.41 1.86 10.62
N GLY A 371 9.97 3.04 10.89
CA GLY A 371 9.32 4.09 11.68
C GLY A 371 7.99 4.52 11.05
N SER A 372 7.97 4.74 9.75
CA SER A 372 6.78 5.13 8.98
C SER A 372 5.70 4.04 9.01
N ILE A 373 6.06 2.76 8.75
CA ILE A 373 5.13 1.63 8.80
C ILE A 373 4.50 1.48 10.19
N THR A 374 5.32 1.58 11.25
CA THR A 374 4.81 1.47 12.63
C THR A 374 3.95 2.67 13.01
N ALA A 375 4.29 3.89 12.56
CA ALA A 375 3.49 5.09 12.77
C ALA A 375 2.10 4.97 12.10
N GLY A 376 2.05 4.54 10.84
CA GLY A 376 0.79 4.30 10.13
C GLY A 376 -0.07 3.25 10.80
N THR A 377 0.53 2.15 11.25
CA THR A 377 -0.18 1.09 11.98
C THR A 377 -0.79 1.61 13.29
N ILE A 378 -0.02 2.37 14.07
CA ILE A 378 -0.51 2.98 15.32
C ILE A 378 -1.61 3.99 15.02
N ALA A 379 -1.43 4.85 14.01
CA ALA A 379 -2.44 5.84 13.60
C ALA A 379 -3.76 5.17 13.18
N PHE A 380 -3.70 4.05 12.45
CA PHE A 380 -4.88 3.27 12.10
C PHE A 380 -5.63 2.78 13.35
N PHE A 381 -4.94 2.13 14.29
CA PHE A 381 -5.59 1.64 15.51
C PHE A 381 -6.11 2.76 16.41
N LEU A 382 -5.42 3.89 16.49
CA LEU A 382 -5.93 5.08 17.19
C LEU A 382 -7.20 5.61 16.52
N ALA A 383 -7.20 5.73 15.19
CA ALA A 383 -8.39 6.16 14.46
C ALA A 383 -9.57 5.21 14.69
N VAL A 384 -9.36 3.90 14.61
CA VAL A 384 -10.40 2.89 14.90
C VAL A 384 -10.91 2.96 16.34
N HIS A 385 -10.04 3.31 17.31
CA HIS A 385 -10.43 3.44 18.71
C HIS A 385 -11.31 4.68 18.98
N TYR A 386 -10.99 5.81 18.35
CA TYR A 386 -11.65 7.09 18.61
C TYR A 386 -12.78 7.42 17.64
N LEU A 387 -12.79 6.85 16.45
CA LEU A 387 -13.72 7.16 15.37
C LEU A 387 -14.62 5.96 15.02
N PRO A 388 -15.86 6.19 14.56
CA PRO A 388 -16.80 5.14 14.15
C PRO A 388 -16.42 4.60 12.75
N VAL A 389 -15.22 4.00 12.63
CA VAL A 389 -14.70 3.47 11.38
C VAL A 389 -15.44 2.20 10.95
N PHE A 390 -15.78 1.33 11.91
CA PHE A 390 -16.53 0.11 11.65
C PHE A 390 -18.01 0.31 12.00
N PRO A 391 -18.95 -0.30 11.25
CA PRO A 391 -20.35 -0.32 11.62
C PRO A 391 -20.52 -0.96 13.01
N LYS A 392 -21.50 -0.47 13.80
CA LYS A 392 -21.84 -1.08 15.08
C LYS A 392 -22.35 -2.51 14.84
N THR A 393 -21.90 -3.45 15.67
CA THR A 393 -22.42 -4.82 15.70
C THR A 393 -23.85 -4.78 16.23
N GLU A 394 -24.71 -5.72 15.80
CA GLU A 394 -26.12 -5.81 16.29
C GLU A 394 -26.23 -5.87 17.82
N GLU A 395 -25.22 -6.44 18.49
CA GLU A 395 -25.10 -6.47 19.96
C GLU A 395 -24.84 -5.10 20.61
N GLU A 396 -24.38 -4.10 19.83
CA GLU A 396 -24.11 -2.73 20.31
C GLU A 396 -25.27 -1.77 20.03
N LEU A 397 -26.33 -2.25 19.35
CA LEU A 397 -27.56 -1.49 19.17
C LEU A 397 -28.40 -1.54 20.47
N PRO A 398 -28.93 -0.38 20.98
CA PRO A 398 -29.86 -0.41 22.09
C PRO A 398 -31.05 -1.31 21.74
N GLU A 399 -31.49 -2.16 22.68
CA GLU A 399 -32.60 -3.13 22.52
C GLU A 399 -33.93 -2.51 21.99
N ALA A 400 -34.07 -1.19 21.96
CA ALA A 400 -35.24 -0.46 21.47
C ALA A 400 -35.46 -0.48 19.95
N ILE A 401 -34.53 -1.06 19.15
CA ILE A 401 -34.61 -1.09 17.66
C ILE A 401 -34.51 -2.53 17.14
N SER A 402 -34.84 -3.53 17.93
CA SER A 402 -34.96 -4.91 17.47
C SER A 402 -36.26 -5.08 16.68
N PRO A 403 -36.24 -5.56 15.41
CA PRO A 403 -37.47 -5.76 14.61
C PRO A 403 -38.39 -6.89 15.11
N GLY A 404 -38.15 -7.42 16.32
CA GLY A 404 -38.82 -8.63 16.85
C GLY A 404 -39.88 -8.41 17.96
N SER A 405 -40.17 -7.19 18.43
CA SER A 405 -41.07 -6.99 19.58
C SER A 405 -42.52 -6.60 19.25
N ASN A 406 -42.99 -6.86 18.01
CA ASN A 406 -44.42 -6.69 17.68
C ASN A 406 -45.09 -8.02 17.33
N THR A 407 -45.08 -8.97 18.28
CA THR A 407 -46.04 -10.10 18.28
C THR A 407 -46.68 -10.21 19.63
N GLY A 408 -47.80 -9.55 19.76
CA GLY A 408 -48.67 -9.73 20.92
C GLY A 408 -49.50 -8.52 21.23
N LEU A 409 -50.63 -8.39 20.53
CA LEU A 409 -51.90 -7.84 21.03
C LEU A 409 -52.87 -7.67 19.85
N ILE A 410 -53.43 -8.81 19.35
CA ILE A 410 -54.79 -8.84 18.80
C ILE A 410 -55.40 -10.18 19.27
N SER A 411 -56.10 -10.13 20.40
CA SER A 411 -57.17 -11.04 20.75
C SER A 411 -58.03 -10.38 21.83
N ALA A 412 -59.06 -9.70 21.42
CA ALA A 412 -60.39 -9.63 22.06
C ALA A 412 -61.33 -8.76 21.20
#